data_5f609bcfe4106b212992240d38592252
#
_entry.id   5f609bcfe4106b212992240d38592252
#
_cell.length_a   1.000
_cell.length_b   1.000
_cell.length_c   1.000
_cell.angle_alpha   90.00
_cell.angle_beta   90.00
_cell.angle_gamma   90.00
#
_symmetry.space_group_name_H-M   'P 1'
#
loop_
_entity.id
_entity.type
_entity.pdbx_description
1 polymer ?
#
loop_
_entity_poly.entity_id
_entity_poly.type
_entity_poly.pdbx_seq_one_letter_code
_entity_poly.pdbx_strand_id
1 'polypeptide(L)'
;VVESKDIDAVVLTHAHLDHCGYLPRLVLNGFRGKIFSTPATRDVAELILLDSAWLQEKDAEFANRKGFSKHKPALALYRVRDAERTLLQFKPVPLHQETVLPGGARLVLRRAGHILGAATAQIDIGGKRLVFSGDLGRYDDAVMPDPEPVTEADYIIIESTYGNRHHDRSDAVEALGDIIERTTRRGGTVVIPAFAVGRAQSLIYDLWLLRQRGRLRNVPVYLDSPMATSATALLHRHADDHKLAQHDFETAFSE
;
A
#
# COMPACT_ATOMS: atom_id res chain seq x y z
N VAL A 1 15.38 21.38 -11.21
CA VAL A 1 14.02 21.02 -10.74
C VAL A 1 13.14 20.97 -11.97
N VAL A 2 12.42 19.87 -12.20
CA VAL A 2 11.47 19.75 -13.32
C VAL A 2 10.16 20.40 -12.90
N GLU A 3 9.58 21.22 -13.76
CA GLU A 3 8.25 21.79 -13.52
C GLU A 3 7.18 20.71 -13.69
N SER A 4 6.16 20.71 -12.82
CA SER A 4 5.11 19.68 -12.85
C SER A 4 4.38 19.59 -14.20
N LYS A 5 4.25 20.70 -14.91
CA LYS A 5 3.63 20.77 -16.24
C LYS A 5 4.44 20.11 -17.35
N ASP A 6 5.75 19.91 -17.12
CA ASP A 6 6.70 19.34 -18.09
C ASP A 6 6.88 17.81 -17.87
N ILE A 7 6.12 17.24 -16.95
CA ILE A 7 6.07 15.79 -16.70
C ILE A 7 5.00 15.18 -17.59
N ASP A 8 5.38 14.27 -18.47
CA ASP A 8 4.46 13.62 -19.42
C ASP A 8 3.65 12.49 -18.78
N ALA A 9 4.27 11.75 -17.88
CA ALA A 9 3.64 10.60 -17.21
C ALA A 9 4.24 10.36 -15.82
N VAL A 10 3.46 9.70 -14.96
CA VAL A 10 3.91 9.11 -13.70
C VAL A 10 3.65 7.62 -13.72
N VAL A 11 4.58 6.82 -13.23
CA VAL A 11 4.38 5.40 -12.94
C VAL A 11 4.39 5.22 -11.43
N LEU A 12 3.29 4.73 -10.88
CA LEU A 12 3.13 4.45 -9.46
C LEU A 12 3.30 2.96 -9.21
N THR A 13 4.33 2.59 -8.46
CA THR A 13 4.65 1.20 -8.14
C THR A 13 3.66 0.59 -7.15
N HIS A 14 3.28 1.34 -6.13
CA HIS A 14 2.29 0.93 -5.12
C HIS A 14 1.71 2.15 -4.39
N ALA A 15 0.68 1.95 -3.59
CA ALA A 15 -0.12 3.03 -3.05
C ALA A 15 0.13 3.36 -1.57
N HIS A 16 1.28 3.02 -0.97
CA HIS A 16 1.63 3.62 0.31
C HIS A 16 1.73 5.14 0.20
N LEU A 17 1.39 5.85 1.27
CA LEU A 17 1.24 7.30 1.25
C LEU A 17 2.53 8.04 0.87
N ASP A 18 3.69 7.53 1.29
CA ASP A 18 5.00 8.09 0.96
C ASP A 18 5.36 7.96 -0.53
N HIS A 19 4.70 7.06 -1.27
CA HIS A 19 4.83 6.90 -2.72
C HIS A 19 3.75 7.64 -3.51
N CYS A 20 2.50 7.69 -3.04
CA CYS A 20 1.39 8.30 -3.79
C CYS A 20 0.94 9.66 -3.24
N GLY A 21 1.27 10.00 -1.99
CA GLY A 21 0.68 11.12 -1.27
C GLY A 21 0.96 12.51 -1.86
N TYR A 22 1.97 12.65 -2.71
CA TYR A 22 2.25 13.91 -3.39
C TYR A 22 1.51 14.07 -4.73
N LEU A 23 0.88 13.03 -5.25
CA LEU A 23 0.21 13.05 -6.56
C LEU A 23 -0.85 14.17 -6.67
N PRO A 24 -1.75 14.38 -5.68
CA PRO A 24 -2.72 15.48 -5.77
C PRO A 24 -2.05 16.85 -5.81
N ARG A 25 -0.95 17.02 -5.10
CA ARG A 25 -0.18 18.27 -5.15
C ARG A 25 0.52 18.46 -6.49
N LEU A 26 1.02 17.38 -7.09
CA LEU A 26 1.62 17.40 -8.43
C LEU A 26 0.59 17.86 -9.48
N VAL A 27 -0.64 17.34 -9.41
CA VAL A 27 -1.76 17.74 -10.28
C VAL A 27 -2.14 19.21 -10.06
N LEU A 28 -2.22 19.67 -8.81
CA LEU A 28 -2.45 21.08 -8.49
C LEU A 28 -1.36 22.00 -9.06
N ASN A 29 -0.13 21.54 -9.08
CA ASN A 29 1.02 22.29 -9.62
C ASN A 29 1.11 22.24 -11.14
N GLY A 30 0.14 21.62 -11.84
CA GLY A 30 0.03 21.70 -13.29
C GLY A 30 0.29 20.40 -14.06
N PHE A 31 0.58 19.29 -13.40
CA PHE A 31 0.65 17.98 -14.06
C PHE A 31 -0.67 17.64 -14.76
N ARG A 32 -0.59 17.20 -16.02
CA ARG A 32 -1.76 16.86 -16.87
C ARG A 32 -1.64 15.47 -17.50
N GLY A 33 -0.51 14.80 -17.29
CA GLY A 33 -0.24 13.45 -17.80
C GLY A 33 -1.10 12.37 -17.17
N LYS A 34 -0.86 11.12 -17.54
CA LYS A 34 -1.49 9.96 -16.93
C LYS A 34 -0.61 9.37 -15.83
N ILE A 35 -1.26 8.79 -14.82
CA ILE A 35 -0.65 8.04 -13.72
C ILE A 35 -0.88 6.56 -14.01
N PHE A 36 0.17 5.86 -14.38
CA PHE A 36 0.12 4.44 -14.70
C PHE A 36 0.37 3.62 -13.43
N SER A 37 -0.45 2.64 -13.16
CA SER A 37 -0.33 1.71 -12.03
C SER A 37 -1.08 0.41 -12.33
N THR A 38 -0.93 -0.61 -11.48
CA THR A 38 -1.85 -1.75 -11.54
C THR A 38 -3.28 -1.33 -11.17
N PRO A 39 -4.31 -2.11 -11.57
CA PRO A 39 -5.70 -1.85 -11.17
C PRO A 39 -5.86 -1.80 -9.64
N ALA A 40 -5.29 -2.75 -8.92
CA ALA A 40 -5.38 -2.82 -7.47
C ALA A 40 -4.64 -1.64 -6.80
N THR A 41 -3.45 -1.25 -7.28
CA THR A 41 -2.76 -0.04 -6.80
C THR A 41 -3.62 1.22 -7.00
N ARG A 42 -4.34 1.35 -8.10
CA ARG A 42 -5.27 2.48 -8.33
C ARG A 42 -6.38 2.50 -7.27
N ASP A 43 -6.99 1.36 -6.96
CA ASP A 43 -8.08 1.26 -5.99
C ASP A 43 -7.58 1.53 -4.55
N VAL A 44 -6.40 1.02 -4.20
CA VAL A 44 -5.76 1.33 -2.91
C VAL A 44 -5.37 2.81 -2.84
N ALA A 45 -4.87 3.40 -3.94
CA ALA A 45 -4.53 4.83 -3.99
C ALA A 45 -5.77 5.73 -3.78
N GLU A 46 -6.95 5.32 -4.29
CA GLU A 46 -8.20 6.02 -4.03
C GLU A 46 -8.49 6.08 -2.53
N LEU A 47 -8.43 4.94 -1.85
CA LEU A 47 -8.65 4.84 -0.41
C LEU A 47 -7.67 5.72 0.38
N ILE A 48 -6.37 5.61 0.09
CA ILE A 48 -5.29 6.32 0.79
C ILE A 48 -5.36 7.84 0.54
N LEU A 49 -5.55 8.27 -0.71
CA LEU A 49 -5.53 9.70 -1.05
C LEU A 49 -6.74 10.46 -0.53
N LEU A 50 -7.92 9.84 -0.54
CA LEU A 50 -9.15 10.45 0.00
C LEU A 50 -9.07 10.60 1.52
N ASP A 51 -8.62 9.56 2.22
CA ASP A 51 -8.44 9.60 3.68
C ASP A 51 -7.37 10.62 4.08
N SER A 52 -6.20 10.60 3.43
CA SER A 52 -5.13 11.56 3.67
C SER A 52 -5.58 13.01 3.44
N ALA A 53 -6.36 13.25 2.38
CA ALA A 53 -6.90 14.58 2.10
C ALA A 53 -7.84 15.05 3.21
N TRP A 54 -8.75 14.18 3.63
CA TRP A 54 -9.69 14.49 4.72
C TRP A 54 -8.96 14.77 6.04
N LEU A 55 -7.98 13.95 6.41
CA LEU A 55 -7.17 14.16 7.61
C LEU A 55 -6.45 15.52 7.56
N GLN A 56 -5.82 15.86 6.43
CA GLN A 56 -5.11 17.13 6.27
C GLN A 56 -6.06 18.33 6.37
N GLU A 57 -7.29 18.25 5.83
CA GLU A 57 -8.30 19.30 5.98
C GLU A 57 -8.69 19.45 7.46
N LYS A 58 -8.91 18.35 8.19
CA LYS A 58 -9.23 18.37 9.63
C LYS A 58 -8.09 18.90 10.47
N ASP A 59 -6.85 18.54 10.18
CA ASP A 59 -5.68 19.06 10.87
C ASP A 59 -5.51 20.57 10.66
N ALA A 60 -5.72 21.05 9.44
CA ALA A 60 -5.68 22.48 9.15
C ALA A 60 -6.80 23.26 9.87
N GLU A 61 -8.03 22.74 9.89
CA GLU A 61 -9.15 23.31 10.66
C GLU A 61 -8.82 23.36 12.15
N PHE A 62 -8.28 22.28 12.71
CA PHE A 62 -7.89 22.21 14.10
C PHE A 62 -6.77 23.18 14.45
N ALA A 63 -5.72 23.24 13.61
CA ALA A 63 -4.60 24.16 13.80
C ALA A 63 -5.03 25.62 13.75
N ASN A 64 -5.96 25.98 12.84
CA ASN A 64 -6.52 27.33 12.77
C ASN A 64 -7.36 27.67 14.00
N ARG A 65 -8.21 26.73 14.46
CA ARG A 65 -9.04 26.93 15.66
C ARG A 65 -8.22 27.11 16.94
N LYS A 66 -7.10 26.38 17.05
CA LYS A 66 -6.22 26.42 18.22
C LYS A 66 -5.10 27.47 18.12
N GLY A 67 -4.85 28.03 16.95
CA GLY A 67 -3.90 29.11 16.73
C GLY A 67 -2.41 28.73 16.87
N PHE A 68 -2.06 27.45 16.85
CA PHE A 68 -0.67 26.98 17.03
C PHE A 68 0.14 26.90 15.74
N SER A 69 -0.49 27.01 14.57
CA SER A 69 0.21 26.94 13.29
C SER A 69 1.11 28.16 13.06
N LYS A 70 2.29 27.91 12.47
CA LYS A 70 3.17 28.96 11.96
C LYS A 70 2.58 29.70 10.75
N HIS A 71 1.69 29.03 10.00
CA HIS A 71 0.99 29.57 8.82
C HIS A 71 -0.39 30.08 9.23
N LYS A 72 -0.78 31.25 8.72
CA LYS A 72 -2.07 31.88 9.01
C LYS A 72 -2.76 32.30 7.70
N PRO A 73 -3.76 31.55 7.25
CA PRO A 73 -4.27 30.30 7.84
C PRO A 73 -3.37 29.10 7.56
N ALA A 74 -3.45 28.06 8.41
CA ALA A 74 -2.96 26.73 8.09
C ALA A 74 -3.79 26.15 6.94
N LEU A 75 -3.15 25.53 5.99
CA LEU A 75 -3.80 24.95 4.81
C LEU A 75 -3.39 23.47 4.66
N ALA A 76 -4.33 22.64 4.23
CA ALA A 76 -4.03 21.30 3.76
C ALA A 76 -3.11 21.36 2.52
N LEU A 77 -2.23 20.39 2.35
CA LEU A 77 -1.38 20.27 1.16
C LEU A 77 -2.23 20.10 -0.10
N TYR A 78 -3.33 19.36 0.02
CA TYR A 78 -4.41 19.19 -0.94
C TYR A 78 -5.71 18.84 -0.21
N ARG A 79 -6.83 18.99 -0.87
CA ARG A 79 -8.17 18.71 -0.35
C ARG A 79 -8.76 17.46 -0.98
N VAL A 80 -9.86 16.95 -0.42
CA VAL A 80 -10.57 15.77 -0.96
C VAL A 80 -10.89 15.94 -2.46
N ARG A 81 -11.42 17.10 -2.88
CA ARG A 81 -11.68 17.39 -4.30
C ARG A 81 -10.44 17.32 -5.21
N ASP A 82 -9.26 17.59 -4.66
CA ASP A 82 -8.01 17.55 -5.41
C ASP A 82 -7.52 16.10 -5.57
N ALA A 83 -7.73 15.28 -4.54
CA ALA A 83 -7.53 13.83 -4.62
C ALA A 83 -8.49 13.19 -5.65
N GLU A 84 -9.79 13.51 -5.61
CA GLU A 84 -10.78 13.05 -6.60
C GLU A 84 -10.37 13.39 -8.03
N ARG A 85 -9.92 14.63 -8.28
CA ARG A 85 -9.41 15.04 -9.60
C ARG A 85 -8.19 14.24 -10.03
N THR A 86 -7.30 13.93 -9.11
CA THR A 86 -6.09 13.14 -9.38
C THR A 86 -6.44 11.73 -9.80
N LEU A 87 -7.45 11.13 -9.17
CA LEU A 87 -7.92 9.78 -9.52
C LEU A 87 -8.42 9.66 -10.96
N LEU A 88 -8.91 10.75 -11.57
CA LEU A 88 -9.31 10.78 -12.99
C LEU A 88 -8.12 10.70 -13.97
N GLN A 89 -6.90 10.92 -13.49
CA GLN A 89 -5.69 10.81 -14.31
C GLN A 89 -5.08 9.40 -14.28
N PHE A 90 -5.54 8.52 -13.41
CA PHE A 90 -5.07 7.15 -13.37
C PHE A 90 -5.42 6.41 -14.66
N LYS A 91 -4.45 5.63 -15.13
CA LYS A 91 -4.59 4.70 -16.25
C LYS A 91 -4.08 3.33 -15.78
N PRO A 92 -4.97 2.46 -15.30
CA PRO A 92 -4.58 1.13 -14.86
C PRO A 92 -3.98 0.31 -16.00
N VAL A 93 -2.91 -0.43 -15.68
CA VAL A 93 -2.20 -1.34 -16.57
C VAL A 93 -2.09 -2.70 -15.86
N PRO A 94 -2.60 -3.78 -16.43
CA PRO A 94 -2.42 -5.11 -15.86
C PRO A 94 -0.94 -5.50 -15.74
N LEU A 95 -0.62 -6.36 -14.78
CA LEU A 95 0.70 -6.96 -14.68
C LEU A 95 1.07 -7.66 -16.00
N HIS A 96 2.37 -7.65 -16.34
CA HIS A 96 2.96 -8.30 -17.52
C HIS A 96 2.51 -7.73 -18.87
N GLN A 97 1.63 -6.76 -18.91
CA GLN A 97 1.21 -6.11 -20.15
C GLN A 97 2.18 -4.99 -20.54
N GLU A 98 2.77 -5.07 -21.72
CA GLU A 98 3.56 -3.96 -22.26
C GLU A 98 2.64 -2.77 -22.58
N THR A 99 3.01 -1.59 -22.10
CA THR A 99 2.29 -0.34 -22.34
C THR A 99 3.25 0.74 -22.82
N VAL A 100 2.92 1.39 -23.94
CA VAL A 100 3.71 2.50 -24.45
C VAL A 100 3.34 3.78 -23.67
N LEU A 101 4.36 4.39 -23.07
CA LEU A 101 4.27 5.67 -22.38
C LEU A 101 4.48 6.84 -23.37
N PRO A 102 4.08 8.07 -23.00
CA PRO A 102 4.50 9.26 -23.74
C PRO A 102 6.03 9.29 -23.94
N GLY A 103 6.49 9.75 -25.08
CA GLY A 103 7.92 9.73 -25.44
C GLY A 103 8.44 8.39 -25.94
N GLY A 104 7.57 7.37 -26.09
CA GLY A 104 7.90 6.07 -26.69
C GLY A 104 8.58 5.07 -25.76
N ALA A 105 8.71 5.38 -24.47
CA ALA A 105 9.15 4.41 -23.47
C ALA A 105 8.12 3.28 -23.31
N ARG A 106 8.58 2.04 -23.05
CA ARG A 106 7.72 0.87 -22.84
C ARG A 106 7.77 0.47 -21.38
N LEU A 107 6.60 0.38 -20.76
CA LEU A 107 6.40 -0.01 -19.37
C LEU A 107 5.89 -1.44 -19.30
N VAL A 108 6.48 -2.24 -18.42
CA VAL A 108 5.93 -3.50 -17.93
C VAL A 108 5.94 -3.47 -16.41
N LEU A 109 4.79 -3.74 -15.80
CA LEU A 109 4.66 -3.89 -14.36
C LEU A 109 4.76 -5.37 -13.99
N ARG A 110 5.60 -5.70 -13.00
CA ARG A 110 5.79 -7.05 -12.47
C ARG A 110 5.46 -7.07 -10.98
N ARG A 111 5.01 -8.20 -10.48
CA ARG A 111 4.59 -8.32 -9.08
C ARG A 111 5.75 -8.03 -8.11
N ALA A 112 5.53 -7.12 -7.19
CA ALA A 112 6.49 -6.81 -6.12
C ALA A 112 6.17 -7.48 -4.78
N GLY A 113 4.94 -7.99 -4.59
CA GLY A 113 4.54 -8.77 -3.42
C GLY A 113 4.49 -8.00 -2.10
N HIS A 114 4.57 -6.66 -2.13
CA HIS A 114 4.66 -5.83 -0.92
C HIS A 114 3.28 -5.56 -0.28
N ILE A 115 2.38 -4.97 -1.04
CA ILE A 115 0.97 -4.80 -0.69
C ILE A 115 0.11 -5.08 -1.92
N LEU A 116 -1.20 -5.07 -1.75
CA LEU A 116 -2.15 -5.29 -2.83
C LEU A 116 -1.85 -4.39 -4.04
N GLY A 117 -1.63 -4.99 -5.19
CA GLY A 117 -1.31 -4.33 -6.45
C GLY A 117 0.12 -3.83 -6.60
N ALA A 118 0.98 -3.97 -5.58
CA ALA A 118 2.36 -3.48 -5.64
C ALA A 118 3.15 -4.12 -6.79
N ALA A 119 3.86 -3.29 -7.55
CA ALA A 119 4.60 -3.70 -8.72
C ALA A 119 5.99 -3.08 -8.81
N THR A 120 6.94 -3.86 -9.29
CA THR A 120 8.20 -3.38 -9.85
C THR A 120 7.94 -2.84 -11.25
N ALA A 121 8.45 -1.65 -11.55
CA ALA A 121 8.29 -1.02 -12.86
C ALA A 121 9.55 -1.23 -13.71
N GLN A 122 9.39 -1.96 -14.83
CA GLN A 122 10.41 -2.09 -15.85
C GLN A 122 10.10 -1.10 -16.97
N ILE A 123 11.07 -0.24 -17.33
CA ILE A 123 10.94 0.78 -18.36
C ILE A 123 12.05 0.62 -19.38
N ASP A 124 11.67 0.34 -20.62
CA ASP A 124 12.59 0.25 -21.76
C ASP A 124 12.54 1.54 -22.57
N ILE A 125 13.67 2.25 -22.66
CA ILE A 125 13.81 3.53 -23.39
C ILE A 125 15.22 3.68 -23.96
N GLY A 126 15.34 4.12 -25.22
CA GLY A 126 16.63 4.37 -25.85
C GLY A 126 17.55 3.13 -25.91
N GLY A 127 16.98 1.93 -26.01
CA GLY A 127 17.72 0.67 -25.99
C GLY A 127 18.28 0.27 -24.63
N LYS A 128 17.83 0.94 -23.57
CA LYS A 128 18.20 0.67 -22.17
C LYS A 128 17.00 0.24 -21.35
N ARG A 129 17.23 -0.69 -20.41
CA ARG A 129 16.25 -1.16 -19.45
C ARG A 129 16.52 -0.62 -18.05
N LEU A 130 15.59 0.17 -17.55
CA LEU A 130 15.58 0.68 -16.19
C LEU A 130 14.56 -0.09 -15.36
N VAL A 131 14.94 -0.49 -14.16
CA VAL A 131 14.03 -1.19 -13.24
C VAL A 131 13.95 -0.42 -11.92
N PHE A 132 12.72 -0.12 -11.52
CA PHE A 132 12.40 0.52 -10.24
C PHE A 132 11.69 -0.51 -9.37
N SER A 133 12.31 -0.89 -8.25
CA SER A 133 11.74 -1.95 -7.40
C SER A 133 10.39 -1.54 -6.77
N GLY A 134 10.18 -0.25 -6.52
CA GLY A 134 9.24 0.15 -5.50
C GLY A 134 9.65 -0.50 -4.17
N ASP A 135 8.70 -0.75 -3.30
CA ASP A 135 8.92 -1.56 -2.11
C ASP A 135 8.67 -3.03 -2.43
N LEU A 136 9.59 -3.88 -1.99
CA LEU A 136 9.53 -5.32 -2.23
C LEU A 136 8.90 -6.04 -1.05
N GLY A 137 8.05 -7.01 -1.37
CA GLY A 137 7.49 -7.92 -0.39
C GLY A 137 8.51 -8.94 0.12
N ARG A 138 8.09 -9.67 1.14
CA ARG A 138 8.88 -10.79 1.69
C ARG A 138 8.59 -12.04 0.88
N TYR A 139 9.62 -12.85 0.68
CA TYR A 139 9.41 -14.24 0.28
C TYR A 139 8.69 -14.97 1.43
N ASP A 140 7.84 -15.92 1.10
CA ASP A 140 7.05 -16.70 2.06
C ASP A 140 6.06 -15.87 2.91
N ASP A 141 5.60 -14.70 2.44
CA ASP A 141 4.50 -13.98 3.07
C ASP A 141 3.22 -14.84 3.03
N ALA A 142 2.43 -14.81 4.10
CA ALA A 142 1.23 -15.65 4.19
C ALA A 142 0.09 -15.18 3.28
N VAL A 143 0.01 -13.90 2.98
CA VAL A 143 -1.08 -13.27 2.22
C VAL A 143 -0.64 -12.88 0.81
N MET A 144 0.50 -12.20 0.70
CA MET A 144 0.98 -11.67 -0.56
C MET A 144 1.84 -12.68 -1.32
N PRO A 145 1.72 -12.75 -2.65
CA PRO A 145 2.61 -13.57 -3.48
C PRO A 145 4.04 -13.03 -3.42
N ASP A 146 4.98 -13.93 -3.65
CA ASP A 146 6.40 -13.59 -3.70
C ASP A 146 6.69 -12.53 -4.79
N PRO A 147 7.68 -11.64 -4.58
CA PRO A 147 8.14 -10.75 -5.63
C PRO A 147 8.72 -11.52 -6.81
N GLU A 148 8.42 -11.07 -8.02
CA GLU A 148 9.00 -11.66 -9.22
C GLU A 148 10.47 -11.26 -9.39
N PRO A 149 11.35 -12.19 -9.76
CA PRO A 149 12.76 -11.89 -9.95
C PRO A 149 12.98 -10.98 -11.16
N VAL A 150 13.87 -10.01 -11.01
CA VAL A 150 14.40 -9.22 -12.12
C VAL A 150 15.57 -9.98 -12.73
N THR A 151 15.47 -10.38 -13.99
CA THR A 151 16.48 -11.17 -14.69
C THR A 151 17.48 -10.34 -15.48
N GLU A 152 17.06 -9.16 -15.95
CA GLU A 152 17.86 -8.29 -16.80
C GLU A 152 17.53 -6.81 -16.52
N ALA A 153 18.57 -5.98 -16.38
CA ALA A 153 18.47 -4.53 -16.31
C ALA A 153 19.81 -3.88 -16.66
N ASP A 154 19.79 -2.73 -17.36
CA ASP A 154 20.96 -1.87 -17.46
C ASP A 154 21.13 -1.01 -16.21
N TYR A 155 20.01 -0.58 -15.61
CA TYR A 155 19.98 0.22 -14.39
C TYR A 155 18.90 -0.28 -13.42
N ILE A 156 19.24 -0.37 -12.14
CA ILE A 156 18.31 -0.76 -11.07
C ILE A 156 18.26 0.36 -10.03
N ILE A 157 17.07 0.81 -9.73
CA ILE A 157 16.75 1.68 -8.61
C ILE A 157 16.02 0.80 -7.59
N ILE A 158 16.69 0.48 -6.49
CA ILE A 158 16.20 -0.48 -5.49
C ILE A 158 16.04 0.18 -4.13
N GLU A 159 14.97 -0.22 -3.40
CA GLU A 159 14.78 0.15 -2.01
C GLU A 159 15.91 -0.41 -1.12
N SER A 160 16.08 0.18 0.05
CA SER A 160 17.06 -0.27 1.04
C SER A 160 16.59 -0.15 2.49
N THR A 161 15.27 -0.18 2.70
CA THR A 161 14.63 0.10 4.00
C THR A 161 15.20 -0.75 5.14
N TYR A 162 15.43 -2.03 4.90
CA TYR A 162 16.04 -2.95 5.85
C TYR A 162 17.38 -3.53 5.36
N GLY A 163 18.07 -2.85 4.43
CA GLY A 163 19.27 -3.33 3.78
C GLY A 163 20.47 -3.59 4.74
N ASN A 164 20.42 -3.04 5.94
CA ASN A 164 21.45 -3.21 6.98
C ASN A 164 20.98 -4.08 8.17
N ARG A 165 19.88 -4.83 8.07
CA ARG A 165 19.30 -5.60 9.17
C ARG A 165 19.02 -7.04 8.76
N HIS A 166 19.19 -7.95 9.71
CA HIS A 166 18.67 -9.30 9.63
C HIS A 166 17.34 -9.36 10.38
N HIS A 167 16.33 -9.95 9.76
CA HIS A 167 15.06 -10.23 10.41
C HIS A 167 15.22 -11.45 11.33
N ASP A 168 14.51 -11.44 12.45
CA ASP A 168 14.36 -12.61 13.31
C ASP A 168 13.74 -13.76 12.48
N ARG A 169 14.25 -14.97 12.69
CA ARG A 169 13.76 -16.19 12.04
C ARG A 169 12.75 -16.96 12.90
N SER A 170 12.39 -16.45 14.08
CA SER A 170 11.35 -17.01 14.90
C SER A 170 10.01 -17.01 14.17
N ASP A 171 9.15 -17.99 14.49
CA ASP A 171 7.77 -18.02 14.01
C ASP A 171 6.99 -16.84 14.63
N ALA A 172 6.71 -15.83 13.80
CA ALA A 172 6.03 -14.62 14.24
C ALA A 172 4.59 -14.92 14.71
N VAL A 173 3.91 -15.91 14.11
CA VAL A 173 2.55 -16.32 14.48
C VAL A 173 2.55 -16.96 15.87
N GLU A 174 3.50 -17.86 16.14
CA GLU A 174 3.64 -18.49 17.46
C GLU A 174 4.02 -17.44 18.53
N ALA A 175 4.95 -16.54 18.24
CA ALA A 175 5.32 -15.45 19.16
C ALA A 175 4.13 -14.54 19.47
N LEU A 176 3.31 -14.19 18.46
CA LEU A 176 2.07 -13.44 18.64
C LEU A 176 1.08 -14.19 19.54
N GLY A 177 0.91 -15.50 19.30
CA GLY A 177 0.06 -16.37 20.12
C GLY A 177 0.48 -16.37 21.60
N ASP A 178 1.78 -16.51 21.88
CA ASP A 178 2.33 -16.49 23.24
C ASP A 178 2.05 -15.17 23.97
N ILE A 179 2.20 -14.05 23.26
CA ILE A 179 1.91 -12.71 23.81
C ILE A 179 0.43 -12.60 24.16
N ILE A 180 -0.46 -13.00 23.24
CA ILE A 180 -1.91 -12.91 23.45
C ILE A 180 -2.35 -13.80 24.60
N GLU A 181 -1.97 -15.07 24.61
CA GLU A 181 -2.34 -16.02 25.67
C GLU A 181 -1.87 -15.56 27.06
N ARG A 182 -0.60 -15.15 27.16
CA ARG A 182 -0.05 -14.64 28.42
C ARG A 182 -0.79 -13.41 28.93
N THR A 183 -1.20 -12.53 28.00
CA THR A 183 -1.88 -11.27 28.34
C THR A 183 -3.33 -11.51 28.73
N THR A 184 -4.08 -12.29 27.97
CA THR A 184 -5.49 -12.58 28.21
C THR A 184 -5.71 -13.47 29.42
N ARG A 185 -4.79 -14.42 29.73
CA ARG A 185 -4.83 -15.25 30.93
C ARG A 185 -4.86 -14.45 32.23
N ARG A 186 -4.26 -13.26 32.24
CA ARG A 186 -4.27 -12.32 33.36
C ARG A 186 -5.36 -11.24 33.27
N GLY A 187 -6.33 -11.39 32.34
CA GLY A 187 -7.43 -10.44 32.14
C GLY A 187 -7.02 -9.17 31.38
N GLY A 188 -5.84 -9.15 30.73
CA GLY A 188 -5.34 -7.99 29.98
C GLY A 188 -5.85 -7.97 28.54
N THR A 189 -5.71 -6.81 27.90
CA THR A 189 -6.00 -6.56 26.47
C THR A 189 -4.70 -6.35 25.71
N VAL A 190 -4.61 -6.94 24.50
CA VAL A 190 -3.51 -6.69 23.55
C VAL A 190 -3.98 -5.65 22.54
N VAL A 191 -3.24 -4.55 22.42
CA VAL A 191 -3.46 -3.51 21.41
C VAL A 191 -2.33 -3.61 20.39
N ILE A 192 -2.68 -3.78 19.11
CA ILE A 192 -1.72 -3.96 18.03
C ILE A 192 -1.88 -2.78 17.05
N PRO A 193 -1.01 -1.75 17.09
CA PRO A 193 -1.00 -0.72 16.07
C PRO A 193 -0.49 -1.29 14.76
N ALA A 194 -1.25 -1.07 13.68
CA ALA A 194 -0.92 -1.58 12.34
C ALA A 194 -1.33 -0.58 11.27
N PHE A 195 -0.60 -0.57 10.17
CA PHE A 195 -1.05 0.12 8.97
C PHE A 195 -2.32 -0.54 8.42
N ALA A 196 -3.28 0.28 8.00
CA ALA A 196 -4.58 -0.17 7.53
C ALA A 196 -4.52 -1.03 6.25
N VAL A 197 -3.50 -0.79 5.41
CA VAL A 197 -3.26 -1.54 4.16
C VAL A 197 -2.01 -2.42 4.33
N GLY A 198 -2.14 -3.70 4.02
CA GLY A 198 -1.10 -4.72 4.11
C GLY A 198 -1.01 -5.33 5.52
N ARG A 199 -0.43 -4.63 6.50
CA ARG A 199 -0.17 -5.20 7.83
C ARG A 199 -1.42 -5.62 8.58
N ALA A 200 -2.51 -4.87 8.50
CA ALA A 200 -3.76 -5.23 9.17
C ALA A 200 -4.32 -6.56 8.64
N GLN A 201 -4.30 -6.77 7.33
CA GLN A 201 -4.77 -8.00 6.70
C GLN A 201 -3.90 -9.21 7.06
N SER A 202 -2.56 -9.06 7.05
CA SER A 202 -1.65 -10.12 7.50
C SER A 202 -1.90 -10.50 8.96
N LEU A 203 -2.09 -9.51 9.86
CA LEU A 203 -2.39 -9.78 11.27
C LEU A 203 -3.74 -10.49 11.48
N ILE A 204 -4.78 -10.10 10.73
CA ILE A 204 -6.07 -10.78 10.79
C ILE A 204 -5.90 -12.26 10.39
N TYR A 205 -5.16 -12.51 9.32
CA TYR A 205 -4.88 -13.87 8.87
C TYR A 205 -4.05 -14.66 9.88
N ASP A 206 -3.02 -14.07 10.49
CA ASP A 206 -2.22 -14.69 11.55
C ASP A 206 -3.09 -15.06 12.78
N LEU A 207 -4.00 -14.17 13.18
CA LEU A 207 -4.94 -14.42 14.26
C LEU A 207 -5.92 -15.55 13.93
N TRP A 208 -6.40 -15.61 12.69
CA TRP A 208 -7.21 -16.71 12.20
C TRP A 208 -6.44 -18.04 12.25
N LEU A 209 -5.18 -18.08 11.80
CA LEU A 209 -4.33 -19.28 11.92
C LEU A 209 -4.17 -19.73 13.37
N LEU A 210 -3.98 -18.82 14.31
CA LEU A 210 -3.91 -19.13 15.74
C LEU A 210 -5.22 -19.70 16.26
N ARG A 211 -6.38 -19.21 15.78
CA ARG A 211 -7.69 -19.80 16.10
C ARG A 211 -7.83 -21.23 15.55
N GLN A 212 -7.44 -21.48 14.31
CA GLN A 212 -7.45 -22.80 13.70
C GLN A 212 -6.55 -23.80 14.47
N ARG A 213 -5.43 -23.32 15.02
CA ARG A 213 -4.54 -24.09 15.90
C ARG A 213 -5.10 -24.25 17.33
N GLY A 214 -6.28 -23.70 17.63
CA GLY A 214 -6.94 -23.79 18.95
C GLY A 214 -6.32 -22.91 20.03
N ARG A 215 -5.42 -21.98 19.67
CA ARG A 215 -4.69 -21.13 20.61
C ARG A 215 -5.49 -19.92 21.11
N LEU A 216 -6.40 -19.38 20.32
CA LEU A 216 -7.18 -18.17 20.64
C LEU A 216 -8.64 -18.47 20.93
N ARG A 217 -8.94 -19.55 21.68
CA ARG A 217 -10.31 -19.90 22.06
C ARG A 217 -10.92 -18.80 22.93
N ASN A 218 -12.09 -18.29 22.51
CA ASN A 218 -12.84 -17.26 23.24
C ASN A 218 -12.12 -15.92 23.46
N VAL A 219 -11.11 -15.59 22.63
CA VAL A 219 -10.49 -14.28 22.63
C VAL A 219 -11.18 -13.45 21.56
N PRO A 220 -11.94 -12.38 21.92
CA PRO A 220 -12.53 -11.50 20.93
C PRO A 220 -11.45 -10.66 20.23
N VAL A 221 -11.60 -10.46 18.93
CA VAL A 221 -10.71 -9.62 18.10
C VAL A 221 -11.54 -8.51 17.50
N TYR A 222 -11.04 -7.29 17.56
CA TYR A 222 -11.71 -6.11 17.02
C TYR A 222 -10.77 -5.37 16.06
N LEU A 223 -11.27 -5.05 14.88
CA LEU A 223 -10.60 -4.18 13.92
C LEU A 223 -11.23 -2.78 14.02
N ASP A 224 -10.58 -1.87 14.76
CA ASP A 224 -11.05 -0.49 14.92
C ASP A 224 -10.39 0.44 13.88
N SER A 225 -10.75 0.23 12.61
CA SER A 225 -10.26 1.04 11.48
C SER A 225 -11.17 0.92 10.27
N PRO A 226 -11.97 1.96 9.95
CA PRO A 226 -12.77 1.98 8.72
C PRO A 226 -11.92 1.79 7.45
N MET A 227 -10.72 2.38 7.43
CA MET A 227 -9.79 2.22 6.31
C MET A 227 -9.33 0.76 6.16
N ALA A 228 -8.98 0.07 7.26
CA ALA A 228 -8.56 -1.32 7.19
C ALA A 228 -9.71 -2.24 6.72
N THR A 229 -10.96 -1.96 7.14
CA THR A 229 -12.15 -2.65 6.63
C THR A 229 -12.30 -2.45 5.11
N SER A 230 -12.16 -1.22 4.63
CA SER A 230 -12.21 -0.93 3.19
C SER A 230 -11.06 -1.58 2.42
N ALA A 231 -9.85 -1.60 2.98
CA ALA A 231 -8.70 -2.28 2.38
C ALA A 231 -8.91 -3.81 2.28
N THR A 232 -9.56 -4.41 3.28
CA THR A 232 -9.93 -5.84 3.24
C THR A 232 -10.97 -6.12 2.15
N ALA A 233 -11.93 -5.24 1.94
CA ALA A 233 -12.87 -5.36 0.82
C ALA A 233 -12.19 -5.24 -0.55
N LEU A 234 -11.14 -4.41 -0.67
CA LEU A 234 -10.30 -4.35 -1.87
C LEU A 234 -9.51 -5.64 -2.08
N LEU A 235 -8.96 -6.24 -1.02
CA LEU A 235 -8.27 -7.52 -1.11
C LEU A 235 -9.20 -8.60 -1.66
N HIS A 236 -10.45 -8.66 -1.19
CA HIS A 236 -11.47 -9.58 -1.73
C HIS A 236 -11.77 -9.32 -3.23
N ARG A 237 -11.86 -8.06 -3.63
CA ARG A 237 -12.13 -7.69 -5.04
C ARG A 237 -11.02 -8.10 -6.00
N HIS A 238 -9.78 -8.06 -5.55
CA HIS A 238 -8.57 -8.38 -6.32
C HIS A 238 -8.00 -9.75 -5.93
N ALA A 239 -8.83 -10.79 -5.99
CA ALA A 239 -8.48 -12.14 -5.56
C ALA A 239 -7.24 -12.74 -6.27
N ASP A 240 -6.95 -12.31 -7.50
CA ASP A 240 -5.77 -12.74 -8.28
C ASP A 240 -4.45 -12.10 -7.81
N ASP A 241 -4.54 -11.06 -6.96
CA ASP A 241 -3.38 -10.31 -6.48
C ASP A 241 -2.87 -10.78 -5.10
N HIS A 242 -3.51 -11.79 -4.51
CA HIS A 242 -3.07 -12.44 -3.27
C HIS A 242 -3.10 -13.98 -3.42
N LYS A 243 -2.50 -14.70 -2.46
CA LYS A 243 -2.42 -16.16 -2.52
C LYS A 243 -3.36 -16.92 -1.58
N LEU A 244 -4.28 -16.20 -0.90
CA LEU A 244 -5.26 -16.83 -0.04
C LEU A 244 -6.29 -17.59 -0.87
N ALA A 245 -6.56 -18.84 -0.49
CA ALA A 245 -7.68 -19.58 -1.06
C ALA A 245 -9.01 -18.89 -0.68
N GLN A 246 -10.00 -18.92 -1.56
CA GLN A 246 -11.28 -18.26 -1.33
C GLN A 246 -11.93 -18.68 0.01
N HIS A 247 -11.89 -19.96 0.34
CA HIS A 247 -12.44 -20.47 1.61
C HIS A 247 -11.70 -19.88 2.82
N ASP A 248 -10.36 -19.82 2.78
CA ASP A 248 -9.55 -19.27 3.87
C ASP A 248 -9.79 -17.77 4.02
N PHE A 249 -9.93 -17.06 2.89
CA PHE A 249 -10.29 -15.65 2.89
C PHE A 249 -11.65 -15.42 3.56
N GLU A 250 -12.69 -16.12 3.09
CA GLU A 250 -14.04 -15.98 3.61
C GLU A 250 -14.10 -16.27 5.11
N THR A 251 -13.38 -17.29 5.60
CA THR A 251 -13.38 -17.65 7.02
C THR A 251 -12.51 -16.73 7.88
N ALA A 252 -11.40 -16.23 7.36
CA ALA A 252 -10.50 -15.36 8.11
C ALA A 252 -11.03 -13.92 8.26
N PHE A 253 -11.79 -13.43 7.27
CA PHE A 253 -12.21 -12.02 7.18
C PHE A 253 -13.73 -11.79 7.34
N SER A 254 -14.52 -12.82 7.59
CA SER A 254 -15.99 -12.71 7.78
C SER A 254 -16.44 -12.68 9.25
N GLU A 255 -15.54 -12.89 10.20
CA GLU A 255 -15.85 -12.93 11.64
C GLU A 255 -15.59 -11.61 12.37
#